data_10061390e561bcb010dcd27e88b8d969
#
_entry.id   10061390e561bcb010dcd27e88b8d969
#
_cell.length_a   1.000
_cell.length_b   1.000
_cell.length_c   1.000
_cell.angle_alpha   90.00
_cell.angle_beta   90.00
_cell.angle_gamma   90.00
#
_symmetry.space_group_name_H-M   'P 1'
#
loop_
_entity.id
_entity.type
_entity.pdbx_description
1 polymer ?
#
loop_
_entity_poly.entity_id
_entity_poly.type
_entity_poly.pdbx_seq_one_letter_code
_entity_poly.pdbx_strand_id
1 'polypeptide(L)'
;MKALVWPLLVFWSVSTPIIAAEFPAIPGQRYDVGGYQLHINCTGSGSPTVLVDVGLGDDSTDWLPIQQAISQNSRICIFDRAGYGWSDFGPAPRTSNRIAQELEILLEEADIPAPYILVGHSFGGYNIRIFAANNPDMVAGMVLVDASHEDQYNQFKIKLPNNFNRRGTIMILPKSTDSMAHANKPPMLRERAFHA
;
A
#
# COMPACT_ATOMS: atom_id res chain seq x y z
N MET A 1 40.13 -40.71 61.20
CA MET A 1 39.87 -40.47 59.75
C MET A 1 38.46 -39.98 59.65
N LYS A 2 38.26 -38.64 59.37
CA LYS A 2 36.93 -38.01 59.20
C LYS A 2 36.70 -37.82 57.69
N ALA A 3 35.72 -38.52 57.17
CA ALA A 3 35.32 -38.39 55.75
C ALA A 3 34.52 -37.11 55.59
N LEU A 4 35.00 -36.21 54.72
CA LEU A 4 34.31 -34.99 54.30
C LEU A 4 33.36 -35.40 53.20
N VAL A 5 32.05 -35.30 53.47
CA VAL A 5 31.01 -35.49 52.44
C VAL A 5 30.67 -34.10 51.85
N TRP A 6 30.99 -33.89 50.56
CA TRP A 6 30.65 -32.65 49.83
C TRP A 6 29.27 -32.80 49.23
N PRO A 7 28.34 -31.84 49.41
CA PRO A 7 27.03 -31.90 48.77
C PRO A 7 27.16 -31.54 47.28
N LEU A 8 26.71 -32.45 46.42
CA LEU A 8 26.50 -32.20 44.98
C LEU A 8 25.29 -31.28 44.81
N LEU A 9 25.54 -30.01 44.47
CA LEU A 9 24.50 -29.08 44.02
C LEU A 9 24.11 -29.43 42.58
N VAL A 10 22.94 -30.02 42.41
CA VAL A 10 22.33 -30.25 41.09
C VAL A 10 21.66 -28.95 40.66
N PHE A 11 22.25 -28.24 39.70
CA PHE A 11 21.61 -27.11 39.04
C PHE A 11 20.57 -27.63 38.05
N TRP A 12 19.31 -27.45 38.36
CA TRP A 12 18.20 -27.69 37.47
C TRP A 12 18.04 -26.44 36.60
N SER A 13 18.52 -26.49 35.34
CA SER A 13 18.28 -25.45 34.35
C SER A 13 16.82 -25.50 33.87
N VAL A 14 16.02 -24.56 34.34
CA VAL A 14 14.67 -24.36 33.83
C VAL A 14 14.80 -23.65 32.48
N SER A 15 14.69 -24.41 31.40
CA SER A 15 14.55 -23.81 30.05
C SER A 15 13.16 -23.26 29.91
N THR A 16 13.02 -21.94 30.02
CA THR A 16 11.78 -21.26 29.67
C THR A 16 11.60 -21.30 28.12
N PRO A 17 10.47 -21.80 27.59
CA PRO A 17 10.24 -21.75 26.17
C PRO A 17 10.18 -20.27 25.75
N ILE A 18 10.99 -19.87 24.77
CA ILE A 18 10.87 -18.59 24.09
C ILE A 18 9.62 -18.72 23.23
N ILE A 19 8.52 -18.10 23.67
CA ILE A 19 7.32 -17.94 22.84
C ILE A 19 7.74 -16.94 21.75
N ALA A 20 7.97 -17.44 20.54
CA ALA A 20 8.14 -16.57 19.38
C ALA A 20 6.86 -15.73 19.26
N ALA A 21 6.99 -14.41 19.33
CA ALA A 21 5.88 -13.52 19.05
C ALA A 21 5.45 -13.78 17.59
N GLU A 22 4.27 -14.34 17.41
CA GLU A 22 3.68 -14.52 16.09
C GLU A 22 3.34 -13.11 15.57
N PHE A 23 4.05 -12.68 14.53
CA PHE A 23 3.69 -11.45 13.83
C PHE A 23 2.30 -11.63 13.23
N PRO A 24 1.42 -10.60 13.34
CA PRO A 24 0.10 -10.68 12.73
C PRO A 24 0.25 -10.98 11.23
N ALA A 25 -0.58 -11.90 10.73
CA ALA A 25 -0.60 -12.26 9.32
C ALA A 25 -0.88 -11.01 8.46
N ILE A 26 -0.20 -10.91 7.33
CA ILE A 26 -0.44 -9.85 6.35
C ILE A 26 -1.89 -9.95 5.88
N PRO A 27 -2.72 -8.89 6.01
CA PRO A 27 -4.09 -8.92 5.52
C PRO A 27 -4.08 -8.97 3.98
N GLY A 28 -4.93 -9.80 3.36
CA GLY A 28 -4.98 -9.96 1.91
C GLY A 28 -3.98 -10.97 1.37
N GLN A 29 -3.65 -10.86 0.09
CA GLN A 29 -2.80 -11.81 -0.63
C GLN A 29 -1.90 -11.09 -1.63
N ARG A 30 -0.89 -11.81 -2.11
CA ARG A 30 0.07 -11.33 -3.12
C ARG A 30 -0.03 -12.19 -4.37
N TYR A 31 -0.01 -11.53 -5.54
CA TYR A 31 -0.13 -12.18 -6.84
C TYR A 31 0.99 -11.75 -7.76
N ASP A 32 1.48 -12.66 -8.62
CA ASP A 32 2.52 -12.36 -9.60
C ASP A 32 1.94 -11.51 -10.74
N VAL A 33 2.61 -10.40 -11.06
CA VAL A 33 2.19 -9.50 -12.13
C VAL A 33 3.24 -9.40 -13.24
N GLY A 34 3.97 -10.48 -13.44
CA GLY A 34 5.03 -10.57 -14.47
C GLY A 34 6.44 -10.57 -13.87
N GLY A 35 6.67 -11.45 -12.85
CA GLY A 35 7.96 -11.71 -12.23
C GLY A 35 8.21 -10.96 -10.94
N TYR A 36 7.23 -10.27 -10.39
CA TYR A 36 7.19 -9.67 -9.06
C TYR A 36 5.75 -9.64 -8.54
N GLN A 37 5.59 -9.62 -7.22
CA GLN A 37 4.28 -9.77 -6.60
C GLN A 37 3.70 -8.44 -6.13
N LEU A 38 2.43 -8.21 -6.43
CA LEU A 38 1.65 -7.14 -5.84
C LEU A 38 0.67 -7.67 -4.81
N HIS A 39 0.50 -6.90 -3.76
CA HIS A 39 -0.44 -7.17 -2.68
C HIS A 39 -1.79 -6.53 -2.96
N ILE A 40 -2.87 -7.25 -2.64
CA ILE A 40 -4.24 -6.75 -2.64
C ILE A 40 -5.00 -7.32 -1.44
N ASN A 41 -5.75 -6.48 -0.76
CA ASN A 41 -6.60 -6.85 0.35
C ASN A 41 -8.06 -6.53 0.03
N CYS A 42 -8.89 -7.58 -0.08
CA CYS A 42 -10.32 -7.47 -0.36
C CYS A 42 -11.13 -7.88 0.87
N THR A 43 -12.15 -7.08 1.20
CA THR A 43 -13.11 -7.35 2.28
C THR A 43 -14.53 -7.04 1.82
N GLY A 44 -15.53 -7.59 2.53
CA GLY A 44 -16.93 -7.46 2.14
C GLY A 44 -17.29 -8.35 0.94
N SER A 45 -18.48 -8.15 0.39
CA SER A 45 -19.01 -8.96 -0.72
C SER A 45 -19.92 -8.11 -1.62
N GLY A 46 -20.24 -8.65 -2.81
CA GLY A 46 -21.15 -8.01 -3.77
C GLY A 46 -20.45 -7.47 -5.01
N SER A 47 -21.24 -6.89 -5.90
CA SER A 47 -20.81 -6.29 -7.16
C SER A 47 -21.64 -5.01 -7.39
N PRO A 48 -21.04 -3.95 -7.94
CA PRO A 48 -19.65 -3.81 -8.38
C PRO A 48 -18.64 -3.82 -7.22
N THR A 49 -17.39 -4.27 -7.50
CA THR A 49 -16.29 -4.18 -6.52
C THR A 49 -15.74 -2.75 -6.47
N VAL A 50 -15.63 -2.19 -5.27
CA VAL A 50 -14.93 -0.91 -5.05
C VAL A 50 -13.42 -1.18 -5.07
N LEU A 51 -12.69 -0.56 -5.98
CA LEU A 51 -11.25 -0.73 -6.15
C LEU A 51 -10.53 0.59 -5.86
N VAL A 52 -9.62 0.58 -4.88
CA VAL A 52 -8.97 1.81 -4.39
C VAL A 52 -7.50 1.84 -4.80
N ASP A 53 -7.09 2.93 -5.44
CA ASP A 53 -5.69 3.32 -5.66
C ASP A 53 -5.38 4.55 -4.80
N VAL A 54 -4.48 4.37 -3.85
CA VAL A 54 -4.17 5.33 -2.80
C VAL A 54 -3.21 6.43 -3.26
N GLY A 55 -2.95 7.43 -2.41
CA GLY A 55 -2.05 8.54 -2.70
C GLY A 55 -0.58 8.15 -2.86
N LEU A 56 0.25 9.10 -3.29
CA LEU A 56 1.69 8.92 -3.36
C LEU A 56 2.26 8.84 -1.93
N GLY A 57 2.99 7.76 -1.64
CA GLY A 57 3.55 7.51 -0.31
C GLY A 57 2.59 6.80 0.66
N ASP A 58 1.32 6.63 0.28
CA ASP A 58 0.34 5.85 1.05
C ASP A 58 0.38 4.37 0.63
N ASP A 59 -0.09 3.51 1.52
CA ASP A 59 -0.32 2.09 1.26
C ASP A 59 -1.72 1.65 1.75
N SER A 60 -2.07 0.39 1.53
CA SER A 60 -3.39 -0.15 1.87
C SER A 60 -3.74 0.01 3.36
N THR A 61 -2.75 0.09 4.25
CA THR A 61 -3.00 0.27 5.69
C THR A 61 -3.55 1.62 6.05
N ASP A 62 -3.21 2.67 5.30
CA ASP A 62 -3.72 4.03 5.54
C ASP A 62 -5.24 4.12 5.32
N TRP A 63 -5.80 3.17 4.54
CA TRP A 63 -7.20 3.13 4.16
C TRP A 63 -8.03 2.08 4.91
N LEU A 64 -7.46 1.35 5.85
CA LEU A 64 -8.17 0.31 6.63
C LEU A 64 -9.48 0.79 7.28
N PRO A 65 -9.57 2.00 7.88
CA PRO A 65 -10.83 2.46 8.46
C PRO A 65 -11.93 2.64 7.40
N ILE A 66 -11.57 3.12 6.21
CA ILE A 66 -12.50 3.30 5.08
C ILE A 66 -12.91 1.94 4.51
N GLN A 67 -11.94 1.03 4.37
CA GLN A 67 -12.20 -0.33 3.93
C GLN A 67 -13.19 -1.03 4.87
N GLN A 68 -12.99 -0.92 6.17
CA GLN A 68 -13.89 -1.50 7.17
C GLN A 68 -15.32 -0.93 7.07
N ALA A 69 -15.46 0.37 6.87
CA ALA A 69 -16.78 1.01 6.74
C ALA A 69 -17.50 0.58 5.45
N ILE A 70 -16.82 0.56 4.31
CA ILE A 70 -17.42 0.20 3.01
C ILE A 70 -17.73 -1.30 2.95
N SER A 71 -16.91 -2.15 3.56
CA SER A 71 -17.07 -3.61 3.52
C SER A 71 -18.36 -4.12 4.16
N GLN A 72 -19.04 -3.29 4.96
CA GLN A 72 -20.33 -3.60 5.55
C GLN A 72 -21.44 -3.76 4.49
N ASN A 73 -21.29 -3.08 3.33
CA ASN A 73 -22.35 -3.01 2.30
C ASN A 73 -21.86 -3.35 0.90
N SER A 74 -20.55 -3.46 0.67
CA SER A 74 -19.96 -3.68 -0.65
C SER A 74 -18.65 -4.46 -0.55
N ARG A 75 -18.25 -5.15 -1.61
CA ARG A 75 -16.89 -5.65 -1.74
C ARG A 75 -15.96 -4.48 -2.02
N ILE A 76 -14.89 -4.35 -1.23
CA ILE A 76 -13.84 -3.35 -1.45
C ILE A 76 -12.47 -4.02 -1.45
N CYS A 77 -11.65 -3.65 -2.43
CA CYS A 77 -10.28 -4.10 -2.59
C CYS A 77 -9.35 -2.88 -2.62
N ILE A 78 -8.26 -2.95 -1.86
CA ILE A 78 -7.21 -1.95 -1.85
C ILE A 78 -5.91 -2.67 -2.18
N PHE A 79 -5.16 -2.17 -3.15
CA PHE A 79 -3.90 -2.78 -3.56
C PHE A 79 -2.72 -1.86 -3.24
N ASP A 80 -1.57 -2.47 -3.03
CA ASP A 80 -0.31 -1.77 -2.88
C ASP A 80 0.42 -1.76 -4.23
N ARG A 81 0.73 -0.58 -4.74
CA ARG A 81 1.54 -0.44 -5.95
C ARG A 81 2.94 -1.01 -5.72
N ALA A 82 3.62 -1.42 -6.78
CA ALA A 82 5.00 -1.90 -6.68
C ALA A 82 5.92 -0.91 -5.94
N GLY A 83 6.61 -1.42 -4.92
CA GLY A 83 7.46 -0.64 -4.00
C GLY A 83 6.73 -0.03 -2.81
N TYR A 84 5.44 -0.31 -2.62
CA TYR A 84 4.62 0.16 -1.50
C TYR A 84 4.07 -1.02 -0.69
N GLY A 85 3.76 -0.77 0.59
CA GLY A 85 3.11 -1.72 1.48
C GLY A 85 3.79 -3.09 1.49
N TRP A 86 3.04 -4.12 1.12
CA TRP A 86 3.51 -5.50 1.03
C TRP A 86 3.84 -5.96 -0.39
N SER A 87 3.83 -5.05 -1.37
CA SER A 87 4.22 -5.33 -2.75
C SER A 87 5.73 -5.32 -2.95
N ASP A 88 6.21 -6.16 -3.87
CA ASP A 88 7.61 -6.13 -4.32
C ASP A 88 7.93 -4.84 -5.09
N PHE A 89 9.22 -4.57 -5.27
CA PHE A 89 9.65 -3.53 -6.20
C PHE A 89 9.38 -3.98 -7.64
N GLY A 90 8.79 -3.06 -8.42
CA GLY A 90 8.61 -3.27 -9.86
C GLY A 90 9.68 -2.56 -10.69
N PRO A 91 9.76 -2.84 -11.99
CA PRO A 91 10.73 -2.23 -12.89
C PRO A 91 10.44 -0.73 -13.09
N ALA A 92 11.51 0.05 -13.26
CA ALA A 92 11.42 1.46 -13.65
C ALA A 92 11.23 1.60 -15.18
N PRO A 93 10.68 2.75 -15.66
CA PRO A 93 10.09 3.83 -14.89
C PRO A 93 8.72 3.47 -14.33
N ARG A 94 8.35 4.06 -13.18
CA ARG A 94 7.05 3.87 -12.52
C ARG A 94 6.02 4.88 -13.05
N THR A 95 5.51 4.66 -14.25
CA THR A 95 4.49 5.49 -14.88
C THR A 95 3.09 5.02 -14.49
N SER A 96 2.10 5.93 -14.51
CA SER A 96 0.69 5.58 -14.29
C SER A 96 0.15 4.57 -15.31
N ASN A 97 0.66 4.60 -16.55
CA ASN A 97 0.29 3.59 -17.54
C ASN A 97 0.76 2.19 -17.15
N ARG A 98 1.99 2.06 -16.65
CA ARG A 98 2.49 0.77 -16.13
C ARG A 98 1.70 0.32 -14.91
N ILE A 99 1.39 1.23 -13.99
CA ILE A 99 0.60 0.92 -12.79
C ILE A 99 -0.80 0.42 -13.19
N ALA A 100 -1.43 1.03 -14.18
CA ALA A 100 -2.73 0.59 -14.69
C ALA A 100 -2.66 -0.81 -15.33
N GLN A 101 -1.60 -1.13 -16.07
CA GLN A 101 -1.37 -2.47 -16.63
C GLN A 101 -1.11 -3.52 -15.52
N GLU A 102 -0.31 -3.18 -14.53
CA GLU A 102 -0.06 -4.05 -13.37
C GLU A 102 -1.35 -4.34 -12.61
N LEU A 103 -2.22 -3.33 -12.45
CA LEU A 103 -3.52 -3.48 -11.82
C LEU A 103 -4.43 -4.43 -12.60
N GLU A 104 -4.44 -4.34 -13.94
CA GLU A 104 -5.21 -5.24 -14.79
C GLU A 104 -4.79 -6.70 -14.57
N ILE A 105 -3.48 -6.99 -14.62
CA ILE A 105 -2.94 -8.33 -14.36
C ILE A 105 -3.27 -8.78 -12.93
N LEU A 106 -3.10 -7.90 -11.95
CA LEU A 106 -3.40 -8.20 -10.55
C LEU A 106 -4.86 -8.62 -10.35
N LEU A 107 -5.81 -7.94 -10.99
CA LEU A 107 -7.23 -8.26 -10.90
C LEU A 107 -7.57 -9.60 -11.56
N GLU A 108 -6.91 -9.92 -12.67
CA GLU A 108 -7.04 -11.20 -13.35
C GLU A 108 -6.48 -12.33 -12.48
N GLU A 109 -5.25 -12.22 -11.99
CA GLU A 109 -4.59 -13.24 -11.16
C GLU A 109 -5.27 -13.43 -9.79
N ALA A 110 -5.91 -12.41 -9.27
CA ALA A 110 -6.66 -12.46 -8.01
C ALA A 110 -8.11 -12.95 -8.18
N ASP A 111 -8.55 -13.27 -9.40
CA ASP A 111 -9.93 -13.64 -9.74
C ASP A 111 -10.96 -12.65 -9.17
N ILE A 112 -10.72 -11.35 -9.43
CA ILE A 112 -11.61 -10.28 -9.01
C ILE A 112 -12.39 -9.80 -10.24
N PRO A 113 -13.68 -10.22 -10.39
CA PRO A 113 -14.43 -9.91 -11.60
C PRO A 113 -14.90 -8.46 -11.65
N ALA A 114 -14.97 -7.92 -12.88
CA ALA A 114 -15.68 -6.67 -13.17
C ALA A 114 -17.20 -6.84 -12.93
N PRO A 115 -17.99 -5.75 -12.83
CA PRO A 115 -17.55 -4.36 -12.98
C PRO A 115 -16.96 -3.74 -11.70
N TYR A 116 -16.18 -2.66 -11.87
CA TYR A 116 -15.54 -1.94 -10.76
C TYR A 116 -16.11 -0.53 -10.57
N ILE A 117 -16.16 -0.08 -9.30
CA ILE A 117 -16.19 1.34 -8.94
C ILE A 117 -14.76 1.71 -8.54
N LEU A 118 -14.11 2.53 -9.35
CA LEU A 118 -12.75 2.97 -9.11
C LEU A 118 -12.72 4.14 -8.13
N VAL A 119 -11.84 4.09 -7.13
CA VAL A 119 -11.61 5.18 -6.18
C VAL A 119 -10.15 5.57 -6.26
N GLY A 120 -9.84 6.80 -6.64
CA GLY A 120 -8.47 7.31 -6.73
C GLY A 120 -8.24 8.50 -5.83
N HIS A 121 -7.32 8.35 -4.88
CA HIS A 121 -6.87 9.43 -4.03
C HIS A 121 -5.58 10.04 -4.55
N SER A 122 -5.52 11.38 -4.66
CA SER A 122 -4.30 12.09 -5.03
C SER A 122 -3.66 11.50 -6.29
N PHE A 123 -2.42 10.98 -6.22
CA PHE A 123 -1.71 10.32 -7.32
C PHE A 123 -2.49 9.11 -7.89
N GLY A 124 -3.21 8.35 -7.07
CA GLY A 124 -4.06 7.25 -7.52
C GLY A 124 -5.11 7.68 -8.56
N GLY A 125 -5.51 8.95 -8.52
CA GLY A 125 -6.43 9.51 -9.53
C GLY A 125 -5.89 9.49 -10.96
N TYR A 126 -4.57 9.59 -11.17
CA TYR A 126 -3.98 9.40 -12.51
C TYR A 126 -4.13 7.96 -12.97
N ASN A 127 -3.79 7.01 -12.08
CA ASN A 127 -3.70 5.60 -12.42
C ASN A 127 -5.08 5.04 -12.79
N ILE A 128 -6.12 5.34 -11.97
CA ILE A 128 -7.48 4.84 -12.22
C ILE A 128 -8.11 5.45 -13.47
N ARG A 129 -7.78 6.71 -13.83
CA ARG A 129 -8.27 7.30 -15.08
C ARG A 129 -7.67 6.61 -16.30
N ILE A 130 -6.37 6.26 -16.24
CA ILE A 130 -5.73 5.50 -17.31
C ILE A 130 -6.30 4.08 -17.37
N PHE A 131 -6.49 3.42 -16.22
CA PHE A 131 -7.14 2.11 -16.16
C PHE A 131 -8.54 2.15 -16.81
N ALA A 132 -9.37 3.14 -16.45
CA ALA A 132 -10.71 3.30 -17.00
C ALA A 132 -10.70 3.58 -18.50
N ALA A 133 -9.76 4.36 -18.99
CA ALA A 133 -9.62 4.65 -20.43
C ALA A 133 -9.22 3.40 -21.23
N ASN A 134 -8.38 2.54 -20.65
CA ASN A 134 -7.94 1.28 -21.28
C ASN A 134 -9.01 0.18 -21.18
N ASN A 135 -9.86 0.20 -20.14
CA ASN A 135 -10.81 -0.86 -19.81
C ASN A 135 -12.23 -0.30 -19.56
N PRO A 136 -12.85 0.41 -20.50
CA PRO A 136 -14.12 1.12 -20.29
C PRO A 136 -15.27 0.18 -19.92
N ASP A 137 -15.29 -1.02 -20.47
CA ASP A 137 -16.33 -2.02 -20.21
C ASP A 137 -16.26 -2.66 -18.82
N MET A 138 -15.12 -2.50 -18.14
CA MET A 138 -14.91 -3.02 -16.79
C MET A 138 -15.32 -2.03 -15.68
N VAL A 139 -15.65 -0.77 -16.03
CA VAL A 139 -15.82 0.33 -15.07
C VAL A 139 -17.27 0.77 -15.00
N ALA A 140 -17.90 0.55 -13.84
CA ALA A 140 -19.26 1.01 -13.55
C ALA A 140 -19.31 2.48 -13.11
N GLY A 141 -18.22 3.00 -12.54
CA GLY A 141 -18.12 4.37 -12.05
C GLY A 141 -16.77 4.71 -11.46
N MET A 142 -16.58 6.01 -11.17
CA MET A 142 -15.31 6.52 -10.60
C MET A 142 -15.58 7.57 -9.54
N VAL A 143 -14.80 7.50 -8.45
CA VAL A 143 -14.77 8.50 -7.38
C VAL A 143 -13.35 9.06 -7.29
N LEU A 144 -13.22 10.37 -7.41
CA LEU A 144 -11.96 11.09 -7.31
C LEU A 144 -11.90 11.81 -5.95
N VAL A 145 -10.97 11.38 -5.09
CA VAL A 145 -10.77 11.93 -3.75
C VAL A 145 -9.52 12.80 -3.78
N ASP A 146 -9.71 14.12 -3.82
CA ASP A 146 -8.62 15.11 -3.94
C ASP A 146 -7.56 14.70 -4.97
N ALA A 147 -8.04 14.19 -6.11
CA ALA A 147 -7.22 13.56 -7.13
C ALA A 147 -6.33 14.56 -7.88
N SER A 148 -5.10 14.15 -8.13
CA SER A 148 -4.19 14.92 -8.97
C SER A 148 -4.68 14.99 -10.41
N HIS A 149 -4.38 16.12 -11.09
CA HIS A 149 -4.74 16.39 -12.47
C HIS A 149 -3.50 16.70 -13.31
N GLU A 150 -3.54 16.41 -14.61
CA GLU A 150 -2.40 16.60 -15.54
C GLU A 150 -1.91 18.06 -15.56
N ASP A 151 -2.83 19.01 -15.44
CA ASP A 151 -2.50 20.44 -15.44
C ASP A 151 -2.10 20.98 -14.06
N GLN A 152 -2.17 20.16 -13.00
CA GLN A 152 -1.92 20.60 -11.61
C GLN A 152 -0.57 21.29 -11.48
N TYR A 153 0.48 20.73 -12.07
CA TYR A 153 1.82 21.30 -12.02
C TYR A 153 1.90 22.69 -12.67
N ASN A 154 1.25 22.87 -13.83
CA ASN A 154 1.20 24.14 -14.52
C ASN A 154 0.39 25.17 -13.72
N GLN A 155 -0.74 24.77 -13.12
CA GLN A 155 -1.54 25.64 -12.27
C GLN A 155 -0.80 26.07 -11.01
N PHE A 156 -0.03 25.19 -10.40
CA PHE A 156 0.80 25.51 -9.23
C PHE A 156 1.92 26.52 -9.58
N LYS A 157 2.58 26.35 -10.73
CA LYS A 157 3.56 27.34 -11.20
C LYS A 157 2.98 28.73 -11.35
N ILE A 158 1.76 28.82 -11.89
CA ILE A 158 1.08 30.10 -12.13
C ILE A 158 0.60 30.72 -10.83
N LYS A 159 -0.02 29.92 -9.95
CA LYS A 159 -0.70 30.42 -8.73
C LYS A 159 0.20 30.54 -7.53
N LEU A 160 1.27 29.74 -7.46
CA LEU A 160 2.18 29.64 -6.31
C LEU A 160 3.66 29.73 -6.75
N PRO A 161 4.07 30.75 -7.50
CA PRO A 161 5.40 30.80 -8.11
C PRO A 161 6.55 30.74 -7.10
N ASN A 162 6.35 31.23 -5.87
CA ASN A 162 7.37 31.27 -4.83
C ASN A 162 7.60 29.93 -4.12
N ASN A 163 6.68 28.97 -4.28
CA ASN A 163 6.76 27.64 -3.66
C ASN A 163 7.46 26.61 -4.56
N PHE A 164 7.78 26.99 -5.80
CA PHE A 164 8.53 26.16 -6.74
C PHE A 164 9.99 26.58 -6.77
N ASN A 165 10.89 25.69 -6.40
CA ASN A 165 12.31 25.93 -6.61
C ASN A 165 12.63 25.89 -8.11
N ARG A 166 13.79 26.47 -8.49
CA ARG A 166 14.24 26.56 -9.90
C ARG A 166 14.40 25.19 -10.60
N ARG A 167 14.35 24.07 -9.86
CA ARG A 167 14.47 22.69 -10.37
C ARG A 167 13.13 22.00 -10.56
N GLY A 168 12.00 22.69 -10.30
CA GLY A 168 10.67 22.13 -10.49
C GLY A 168 10.30 21.01 -9.51
N THR A 169 11.07 20.83 -8.44
CA THR A 169 10.79 19.81 -7.42
C THR A 169 9.68 20.31 -6.50
N ILE A 170 8.58 19.58 -6.43
CA ILE A 170 7.59 19.78 -5.38
C ILE A 170 8.24 19.34 -4.07
N MET A 171 8.49 20.29 -3.15
CA MET A 171 8.85 19.92 -1.79
C MET A 171 7.60 19.38 -1.09
N ILE A 172 7.50 18.08 -0.99
CA ILE A 172 6.56 17.44 -0.07
C ILE A 172 7.17 17.64 1.31
N LEU A 173 6.62 18.58 2.09
CA LEU A 173 7.00 18.73 3.49
C LEU A 173 6.65 17.40 4.19
N PRO A 174 7.57 16.81 4.98
CA PRO A 174 7.24 15.63 5.77
C PRO A 174 6.07 15.98 6.68
N LYS A 175 5.06 15.13 6.74
CA LYS A 175 4.02 15.22 7.76
C LYS A 175 4.72 15.35 9.11
N SER A 176 4.29 16.30 9.91
CA SER A 176 4.81 16.50 11.28
C SER A 176 4.80 15.16 12.02
N THR A 177 5.86 14.90 12.77
CA THR A 177 6.16 13.64 13.46
C THR A 177 5.19 13.27 14.60
N ASP A 178 3.96 13.72 14.58
CA ASP A 178 2.97 13.54 15.64
C ASP A 178 1.98 12.39 15.40
N SER A 179 2.41 11.25 14.87
CA SER A 179 1.61 10.05 15.02
C SER A 179 2.50 8.83 15.30
N MET A 180 2.53 8.45 16.56
CA MET A 180 3.09 7.19 17.05
C MET A 180 2.33 5.94 16.55
N ALA A 181 1.52 6.06 15.50
CA ALA A 181 0.73 4.95 14.93
C ALA A 181 1.50 4.07 13.93
N HIS A 182 2.77 4.39 13.62
CA HIS A 182 3.54 3.69 12.59
C HIS A 182 4.65 2.78 13.15
N ALA A 183 4.56 2.36 14.41
CA ALA A 183 5.60 1.54 15.06
C ALA A 183 5.81 0.14 14.43
N ASN A 184 4.94 -0.31 13.54
CA ASN A 184 4.97 -1.66 12.94
C ASN A 184 5.17 -1.71 11.42
N LYS A 185 5.57 -0.62 10.76
CA LYS A 185 5.94 -0.70 9.34
C LYS A 185 7.31 -1.37 9.20
N PRO A 186 7.48 -2.32 8.27
CA PRO A 186 8.77 -2.96 8.06
C PRO A 186 9.85 -1.92 7.69
N PRO A 187 11.12 -2.11 8.09
CA PRO A 187 12.18 -1.09 8.02
C PRO A 187 12.57 -0.65 6.59
N MET A 188 12.03 -1.28 5.57
CA MET A 188 12.37 -1.00 4.16
C MET A 188 11.69 0.23 3.55
N LEU A 189 10.76 0.88 4.25
CA LEU A 189 9.98 2.01 3.70
C LEU A 189 10.49 3.40 4.13
N ARG A 190 11.61 3.49 4.85
CA ARG A 190 12.02 4.76 5.46
C ARG A 190 12.82 5.71 4.59
N GLU A 191 13.43 5.27 3.49
CA GLU A 191 14.26 6.19 2.68
C GLU A 191 14.34 5.79 1.21
N ARG A 192 13.57 6.42 0.36
CA ARG A 192 14.01 6.78 -0.99
C ARG A 192 13.19 7.93 -1.54
N ALA A 193 13.84 9.08 -1.67
CA ALA A 193 13.37 10.18 -2.49
C ALA A 193 13.24 9.70 -3.94
N PHE A 194 12.06 9.82 -4.52
CA PHE A 194 11.88 9.61 -5.95
C PHE A 194 12.43 10.84 -6.69
N HIS A 195 13.42 10.60 -7.53
CA HIS A 195 13.74 11.54 -8.62
C HIS A 195 12.80 11.18 -9.78
N ALA A 196 11.91 12.13 -10.09
CA ALA A 196 11.10 12.11 -11.30
C ALA A 196 11.94 12.51 -12.50
#